data_9ce560ffd0d7249a015634c5f9f3cbb3
#
_entry.id   9ce560ffd0d7249a015634c5f9f3cbb3
#
_cell.length_a   1.000
_cell.length_b   1.000
_cell.length_c   1.000
_cell.angle_alpha   90.00
_cell.angle_beta   90.00
_cell.angle_gamma   90.00
#
_symmetry.space_group_name_H-M   'P 1'
#
loop_
_entity.id
_entity.type
_entity.pdbx_description
1 polymer ?
#
loop_
_entity_poly.entity_id
_entity_poly.type
_entity_poly.pdbx_seq_one_letter_code
_entity_poly.pdbx_strand_id
1 'polypeptide(L)'
;MFTTTLSPTASHSPALDLFEAIEALKQELNAVILAHYYQEPDIQDVADYIGDSLGLSQRAADTDADVIVFAGVHFMAETAKILNPNKLVLLPDLAAGCSLADTCPPAEFAAFKAAHPDHLVVSYINCSAAIKAMSDIICTSSNAVKIVQQIPADQPIIFAPDRNLGRYVMAQTGRDLVLWQGSCMVHETFSEKKLVQLQMEYPHAEVVAHPECEESVLRHAHFIGSTTALLNYVQNSHRTQFIVVTEPGIIHQMEKQVPHKLFIPAPPLANCACNECPHMRLNTLEKLYQAMAHRQPEIILPEDIRAAALAPIQRMLAMSR
;
A
#
# COMPACT_ATOMS: atom_id res chain seq x y z
N MET A 1 -71.61 12.02 2.83
CA MET A 1 -70.67 11.11 2.10
C MET A 1 -69.26 11.59 2.41
N PHE A 2 -68.57 10.98 3.34
CA PHE A 2 -67.15 11.29 3.63
C PHE A 2 -66.33 10.24 2.95
N THR A 3 -65.58 10.64 1.92
CA THR A 3 -64.62 9.79 1.24
C THR A 3 -63.29 9.87 2.01
N THR A 4 -62.95 8.78 2.69
CA THR A 4 -61.66 8.59 3.32
C THR A 4 -60.63 8.17 2.27
N THR A 5 -59.74 9.05 1.94
CA THR A 5 -58.58 8.72 1.07
C THR A 5 -57.51 8.03 1.93
N LEU A 6 -57.27 6.78 1.72
CA LEU A 6 -56.13 6.02 2.26
C LEU A 6 -54.87 6.52 1.56
N SER A 7 -53.95 7.12 2.30
CA SER A 7 -52.57 7.37 1.82
C SER A 7 -51.82 6.04 1.70
N PRO A 8 -51.04 5.82 0.64
CA PRO A 8 -50.21 4.65 0.54
C PRO A 8 -49.06 4.76 1.56
N THR A 9 -48.98 3.78 2.44
CA THR A 9 -47.80 3.57 3.29
C THR A 9 -46.62 3.21 2.40
N ALA A 10 -45.67 4.14 2.25
CA ALA A 10 -44.40 3.85 1.65
C ALA A 10 -43.69 2.79 2.50
N SER A 11 -43.58 1.58 1.98
CA SER A 11 -42.73 0.56 2.53
C SER A 11 -41.28 1.02 2.38
N HIS A 12 -40.70 1.56 3.41
CA HIS A 12 -39.27 1.75 3.48
C HIS A 12 -38.66 0.35 3.60
N SER A 13 -38.06 -0.17 2.53
CA SER A 13 -37.11 -1.26 2.67
C SER A 13 -36.04 -0.81 3.66
N PRO A 14 -35.69 -1.60 4.68
CA PRO A 14 -34.60 -1.25 5.58
C PRO A 14 -33.35 -0.96 4.72
N ALA A 15 -32.67 0.15 5.02
CA ALA A 15 -31.38 0.43 4.36
C ALA A 15 -30.46 -0.77 4.59
N LEU A 16 -29.82 -1.24 3.54
CA LEU A 16 -28.87 -2.35 3.61
C LEU A 16 -27.74 -1.96 4.57
N ASP A 17 -27.54 -2.72 5.63
CA ASP A 17 -26.34 -2.60 6.45
C ASP A 17 -25.18 -3.26 5.70
N LEU A 18 -24.26 -2.44 5.19
CA LEU A 18 -23.14 -2.92 4.38
C LEU A 18 -22.16 -3.77 5.20
N PHE A 19 -21.99 -3.49 6.49
CA PHE A 19 -21.11 -4.29 7.34
C PHE A 19 -21.64 -5.72 7.49
N GLU A 20 -22.90 -5.86 7.83
CA GLU A 20 -23.57 -7.16 7.96
C GLU A 20 -23.59 -7.90 6.59
N ALA A 21 -23.89 -7.18 5.51
CA ALA A 21 -23.97 -7.76 4.17
C ALA A 21 -22.59 -8.25 3.67
N ILE A 22 -21.53 -7.49 3.92
CA ILE A 22 -20.14 -7.89 3.58
C ILE A 22 -19.75 -9.12 4.39
N GLU A 23 -20.04 -9.16 5.70
CA GLU A 23 -19.72 -10.30 6.54
C GLU A 23 -20.45 -11.58 6.08
N ALA A 24 -21.71 -11.46 5.67
CA ALA A 24 -22.46 -12.58 5.09
C ALA A 24 -21.82 -13.09 3.78
N LEU A 25 -21.38 -12.16 2.90
CA LEU A 25 -20.72 -12.51 1.65
C LEU A 25 -19.33 -13.14 1.87
N LYS A 26 -18.59 -12.73 2.89
CA LYS A 26 -17.31 -13.36 3.25
C LYS A 26 -17.49 -14.85 3.53
N GLN A 27 -18.54 -15.20 4.28
CA GLN A 27 -18.86 -16.59 4.61
C GLN A 27 -19.37 -17.36 3.39
N GLU A 28 -20.31 -16.77 2.61
CA GLU A 28 -20.88 -17.40 1.41
C GLU A 28 -19.82 -17.74 0.37
N LEU A 29 -18.86 -16.81 0.17
CA LEU A 29 -17.86 -16.91 -0.88
C LEU A 29 -16.57 -17.61 -0.42
N ASN A 30 -16.46 -17.99 0.85
CA ASN A 30 -15.17 -18.34 1.47
C ASN A 30 -14.11 -17.28 1.12
N ALA A 31 -14.44 -16.00 1.37
CA ALA A 31 -13.64 -14.86 0.97
C ALA A 31 -12.81 -14.30 2.14
N VAL A 32 -11.63 -13.77 1.81
CA VAL A 32 -10.81 -12.96 2.71
C VAL A 32 -10.68 -11.55 2.15
N ILE A 33 -10.86 -10.54 3.00
CA ILE A 33 -10.62 -9.13 2.67
C ILE A 33 -9.25 -8.73 3.21
N LEU A 34 -8.35 -8.37 2.29
CA LEU A 34 -7.02 -7.87 2.59
C LEU A 34 -6.98 -6.36 2.35
N ALA A 35 -6.80 -5.56 3.40
CA ALA A 35 -6.82 -4.10 3.31
C ALA A 35 -5.46 -3.48 3.62
N HIS A 36 -5.06 -2.49 2.82
CA HIS A 36 -3.89 -1.69 3.14
C HIS A 36 -4.23 -0.63 4.20
N TYR A 37 -3.24 -0.26 5.03
CA TYR A 37 -3.38 0.79 6.07
C TYR A 37 -3.86 2.15 5.55
N TYR A 38 -3.76 2.42 4.25
CA TYR A 38 -4.19 3.67 3.62
C TYR A 38 -5.65 3.65 3.14
N GLN A 39 -6.38 2.59 3.41
CA GLN A 39 -7.82 2.53 3.13
C GLN A 39 -8.60 3.38 4.13
N GLU A 40 -9.84 3.71 3.76
CA GLU A 40 -10.77 4.38 4.67
C GLU A 40 -11.07 3.53 5.91
N PRO A 41 -11.38 4.16 7.06
CA PRO A 41 -11.66 3.47 8.31
C PRO A 41 -12.67 2.31 8.19
N ASP A 42 -13.79 2.54 7.50
CA ASP A 42 -14.85 1.54 7.35
C ASP A 42 -14.37 0.29 6.58
N ILE A 43 -13.52 0.48 5.57
CA ILE A 43 -12.89 -0.63 4.84
C ILE A 43 -11.89 -1.38 5.72
N GLN A 44 -11.12 -0.64 6.52
CA GLN A 44 -10.21 -1.28 7.47
C GLN A 44 -10.97 -2.09 8.51
N ASP A 45 -12.15 -1.61 8.95
CA ASP A 45 -12.93 -2.25 10.01
C ASP A 45 -13.65 -3.54 9.57
N VAL A 46 -13.95 -3.71 8.27
CA VAL A 46 -14.51 -4.96 7.71
C VAL A 46 -13.44 -5.95 7.24
N ALA A 47 -12.18 -5.53 7.16
CA ALA A 47 -11.10 -6.36 6.66
C ALA A 47 -10.70 -7.48 7.64
N ASP A 48 -10.39 -8.65 7.10
CA ASP A 48 -9.87 -9.79 7.89
C ASP A 48 -8.41 -9.60 8.26
N TYR A 49 -7.67 -8.88 7.40
CA TYR A 49 -6.28 -8.56 7.62
C TYR A 49 -5.95 -7.17 7.08
N ILE A 50 -5.28 -6.39 7.92
CA ILE A 50 -4.80 -5.04 7.59
C ILE A 50 -3.29 -5.06 7.68
N GLY A 51 -2.61 -4.53 6.65
CA GLY A 51 -1.16 -4.58 6.61
C GLY A 51 -0.52 -3.65 5.59
N ASP A 52 0.81 -3.67 5.57
CA ASP A 52 1.61 -3.13 4.48
C ASP A 52 1.73 -4.14 3.32
N SER A 53 2.39 -3.72 2.23
CA SER A 53 2.51 -4.56 1.03
C SER A 53 3.19 -5.91 1.28
N LEU A 54 4.15 -5.99 2.23
CA LEU A 54 4.80 -7.26 2.56
C LEU A 54 3.85 -8.18 3.31
N GLY A 55 3.25 -7.69 4.40
CA GLY A 55 2.31 -8.47 5.21
C GLY A 55 1.11 -8.95 4.39
N LEU A 56 0.55 -8.08 3.52
CA LEU A 56 -0.54 -8.45 2.62
C LEU A 56 -0.12 -9.51 1.58
N SER A 57 1.10 -9.43 1.04
CA SER A 57 1.63 -10.45 0.12
C SER A 57 1.82 -11.80 0.80
N GLN A 58 2.35 -11.79 2.04
CA GLN A 58 2.50 -13.00 2.86
C GLN A 58 1.12 -13.61 3.15
N ARG A 59 0.15 -12.79 3.56
CA ARG A 59 -1.20 -13.26 3.85
C ARG A 59 -1.91 -13.80 2.62
N ALA A 60 -1.75 -13.15 1.46
CA ALA A 60 -2.27 -13.65 0.19
C ALA A 60 -1.66 -15.00 -0.19
N ALA A 61 -0.37 -15.23 0.08
CA ALA A 61 0.29 -16.51 -0.20
C ALA A 61 -0.19 -17.65 0.71
N ASP A 62 -0.57 -17.33 1.95
CA ASP A 62 -0.86 -18.34 2.99
C ASP A 62 -2.38 -18.59 3.18
N THR A 63 -3.26 -17.84 2.53
CA THR A 63 -4.71 -17.99 2.73
C THR A 63 -5.29 -19.20 2.03
N ASP A 64 -6.23 -19.90 2.72
CA ASP A 64 -7.04 -21.00 2.16
C ASP A 64 -8.36 -20.52 1.53
N ALA A 65 -8.68 -19.22 1.58
CA ALA A 65 -9.89 -18.65 0.99
C ALA A 65 -9.93 -18.88 -0.52
N ASP A 66 -11.13 -19.06 -1.08
CA ASP A 66 -11.36 -19.21 -2.52
C ASP A 66 -11.36 -17.86 -3.24
N VAL A 67 -11.79 -16.82 -2.53
CA VAL A 67 -11.86 -15.44 -3.02
C VAL A 67 -11.00 -14.52 -2.18
N ILE A 68 -10.15 -13.74 -2.83
CA ILE A 68 -9.37 -12.67 -2.22
C ILE A 68 -9.93 -11.34 -2.69
N VAL A 69 -10.49 -10.55 -1.78
CA VAL A 69 -10.91 -9.18 -2.05
C VAL A 69 -9.79 -8.25 -1.60
N PHE A 70 -9.14 -7.60 -2.54
CA PHE A 70 -8.00 -6.76 -2.23
C PHE A 70 -8.43 -5.29 -2.13
N ALA A 71 -8.61 -4.78 -0.91
CA ALA A 71 -8.85 -3.37 -0.65
C ALA A 71 -7.51 -2.63 -0.61
N GLY A 72 -7.07 -2.17 -1.77
CA GLY A 72 -5.78 -1.54 -2.01
C GLY A 72 -5.71 -0.97 -3.42
N VAL A 73 -4.54 -1.06 -4.05
CA VAL A 73 -4.32 -0.59 -5.41
C VAL A 73 -3.94 -1.74 -6.36
N HIS A 74 -4.02 -1.47 -7.65
CA HIS A 74 -3.96 -2.47 -8.71
C HIS A 74 -2.75 -3.40 -8.61
N PHE A 75 -1.54 -2.88 -8.42
CA PHE A 75 -0.32 -3.69 -8.32
C PHE A 75 -0.30 -4.66 -7.14
N MET A 76 -1.03 -4.35 -6.05
CA MET A 76 -1.18 -5.23 -4.88
C MET A 76 -2.09 -6.40 -5.21
N ALA A 77 -3.22 -6.13 -5.86
CA ALA A 77 -4.15 -7.16 -6.32
C ALA A 77 -3.52 -8.03 -7.42
N GLU A 78 -2.70 -7.45 -8.32
CA GLU A 78 -1.86 -8.23 -9.26
C GLU A 78 -0.92 -9.18 -8.50
N THR A 79 -0.26 -8.71 -7.44
CA THR A 79 0.64 -9.55 -6.62
C THR A 79 -0.13 -10.72 -6.00
N ALA A 80 -1.33 -10.48 -5.46
CA ALA A 80 -2.20 -11.53 -4.95
C ALA A 80 -2.59 -12.55 -6.04
N LYS A 81 -2.92 -12.07 -7.27
CA LYS A 81 -3.25 -12.94 -8.41
C LYS A 81 -2.03 -13.74 -8.91
N ILE A 82 -0.83 -13.15 -8.91
CA ILE A 82 0.40 -13.86 -9.27
C ILE A 82 0.65 -15.04 -8.31
N LEU A 83 0.45 -14.82 -7.03
CA LEU A 83 0.63 -15.85 -6.00
C LEU A 83 -0.49 -16.90 -5.99
N ASN A 84 -1.70 -16.53 -6.43
CA ASN A 84 -2.90 -17.34 -6.38
C ASN A 84 -3.60 -17.41 -7.75
N PRO A 85 -3.00 -18.06 -8.76
CA PRO A 85 -3.53 -18.05 -10.13
C PRO A 85 -4.94 -18.64 -10.26
N ASN A 86 -5.28 -19.60 -9.40
CA ASN A 86 -6.55 -20.33 -9.44
C ASN A 86 -7.65 -19.70 -8.58
N LYS A 87 -7.33 -18.70 -7.75
CA LYS A 87 -8.31 -18.02 -6.90
C LYS A 87 -8.93 -16.83 -7.62
N LEU A 88 -10.15 -16.50 -7.25
CA LEU A 88 -10.79 -15.27 -7.67
C LEU A 88 -10.19 -14.11 -6.86
N VAL A 89 -9.50 -13.18 -7.53
CA VAL A 89 -8.94 -11.98 -6.91
C VAL A 89 -9.71 -10.77 -7.40
N LEU A 90 -10.40 -10.10 -6.48
CA LEU A 90 -11.24 -8.93 -6.74
C LEU A 90 -10.53 -7.65 -6.29
N LEU A 91 -10.66 -6.60 -7.07
CA LEU A 91 -10.28 -5.24 -6.69
C LEU A 91 -11.53 -4.35 -6.81
N PRO A 92 -12.01 -3.70 -5.74
CA PRO A 92 -13.28 -2.98 -5.76
C PRO A 92 -13.41 -1.92 -6.87
N ASP A 93 -12.27 -1.31 -7.27
CA ASP A 93 -12.22 -0.37 -8.39
C ASP A 93 -10.93 -0.58 -9.20
N LEU A 94 -11.04 -0.98 -10.48
CA LEU A 94 -9.86 -1.17 -11.35
C LEU A 94 -9.08 0.11 -11.64
N ALA A 95 -9.70 1.29 -11.47
CA ALA A 95 -9.02 2.57 -11.58
C ALA A 95 -8.16 2.92 -10.35
N ALA A 96 -8.21 2.09 -9.28
CA ALA A 96 -7.34 2.21 -8.12
C ALA A 96 -5.89 1.85 -8.49
N GLY A 97 -5.25 2.73 -9.27
CA GLY A 97 -3.87 2.62 -9.76
C GLY A 97 -2.83 3.06 -8.73
N CYS A 98 -1.65 3.44 -9.21
CA CYS A 98 -0.58 3.97 -8.36
C CYS A 98 0.30 4.92 -9.17
N SER A 99 0.36 6.19 -8.76
CA SER A 99 1.18 7.19 -9.43
C SER A 99 2.66 6.80 -9.54
N LEU A 100 3.20 6.14 -8.52
CA LEU A 100 4.58 5.64 -8.56
C LEU A 100 4.74 4.52 -9.61
N ALA A 101 3.81 3.57 -9.67
CA ALA A 101 3.85 2.51 -10.68
C ALA A 101 3.78 3.08 -12.10
N ASP A 102 2.99 4.13 -12.31
CA ASP A 102 2.82 4.81 -13.60
C ASP A 102 4.09 5.55 -14.06
N THR A 103 5.00 5.92 -13.13
CA THR A 103 6.29 6.52 -13.48
C THR A 103 7.30 5.54 -14.08
N CYS A 104 6.97 4.24 -14.12
CA CYS A 104 7.86 3.20 -14.62
C CYS A 104 7.17 2.36 -15.72
N PRO A 105 6.99 2.93 -16.93
CA PRO A 105 6.39 2.21 -18.05
C PRO A 105 7.24 1.02 -18.48
N PRO A 106 6.65 -0.16 -18.78
CA PRO A 106 7.40 -1.38 -19.10
C PRO A 106 8.39 -1.24 -20.26
N ALA A 107 8.01 -0.54 -21.32
CA ALA A 107 8.90 -0.37 -22.50
C ALA A 107 10.14 0.48 -22.18
N GLU A 108 9.97 1.56 -21.41
CA GLU A 108 11.08 2.43 -20.99
C GLU A 108 11.98 1.70 -20.00
N PHE A 109 11.38 0.95 -19.06
CA PHE A 109 12.15 0.15 -18.11
C PHE A 109 12.94 -0.96 -18.79
N ALA A 110 12.40 -1.62 -19.81
CA ALA A 110 13.13 -2.60 -20.60
C ALA A 110 14.36 -2.00 -21.28
N ALA A 111 14.24 -0.79 -21.85
CA ALA A 111 15.37 -0.07 -22.44
C ALA A 111 16.41 0.33 -21.38
N PHE A 112 15.96 0.78 -20.20
CA PHE A 112 16.83 1.12 -19.07
C PHE A 112 17.61 -0.11 -18.56
N LYS A 113 16.94 -1.25 -18.41
CA LYS A 113 17.57 -2.53 -18.04
C LYS A 113 18.60 -2.97 -19.10
N ALA A 114 18.26 -2.85 -20.38
CA ALA A 114 19.17 -3.20 -21.48
C ALA A 114 20.45 -2.34 -21.52
N ALA A 115 20.40 -1.10 -21.03
CA ALA A 115 21.56 -0.22 -20.89
C ALA A 115 22.47 -0.62 -19.70
N HIS A 116 22.02 -1.53 -18.82
CA HIS A 116 22.74 -1.99 -17.64
C HIS A 116 22.75 -3.54 -17.57
N PRO A 117 23.34 -4.24 -18.54
CA PRO A 117 23.18 -5.69 -18.73
C PRO A 117 23.72 -6.53 -17.56
N ASP A 118 24.72 -6.02 -16.83
CA ASP A 118 25.37 -6.76 -15.73
C ASP A 118 24.71 -6.49 -14.35
N HIS A 119 23.64 -5.65 -14.32
CA HIS A 119 23.00 -5.28 -13.09
C HIS A 119 21.87 -6.24 -12.72
N LEU A 120 21.82 -6.61 -11.45
CA LEU A 120 20.67 -7.30 -10.87
C LEU A 120 19.55 -6.28 -10.61
N VAL A 121 18.33 -6.62 -11.00
CA VAL A 121 17.16 -5.74 -10.87
C VAL A 121 16.42 -6.03 -9.58
N VAL A 122 16.46 -5.10 -8.64
CA VAL A 122 15.62 -5.08 -7.44
C VAL A 122 14.50 -4.07 -7.65
N SER A 123 13.27 -4.54 -7.71
CA SER A 123 12.13 -3.64 -7.87
C SER A 123 11.28 -3.58 -6.61
N TYR A 124 10.97 -2.35 -6.20
CA TYR A 124 9.95 -2.10 -5.20
C TYR A 124 8.59 -2.56 -5.73
N ILE A 125 7.82 -3.23 -4.89
CA ILE A 125 6.55 -3.88 -5.24
C ILE A 125 5.51 -2.95 -5.88
N ASN A 126 5.66 -1.63 -5.66
CA ASN A 126 4.82 -0.58 -6.23
C ASN A 126 5.10 -0.38 -7.72
N CYS A 127 4.94 -1.44 -8.48
CA CYS A 127 5.14 -1.51 -9.93
C CYS A 127 4.18 -2.53 -10.56
N SER A 128 3.96 -2.43 -11.87
CA SER A 128 3.07 -3.36 -12.58
C SER A 128 3.60 -4.80 -12.61
N ALA A 129 2.72 -5.77 -12.88
CA ALA A 129 3.11 -7.16 -13.09
C ALA A 129 4.17 -7.32 -14.19
N ALA A 130 4.13 -6.48 -15.23
CA ALA A 130 5.12 -6.47 -16.30
C ALA A 130 6.53 -6.07 -15.81
N ILE A 131 6.63 -5.09 -14.90
CA ILE A 131 7.91 -4.71 -14.26
C ILE A 131 8.38 -5.83 -13.35
N LYS A 132 7.47 -6.43 -12.55
CA LYS A 132 7.79 -7.60 -11.71
C LYS A 132 8.37 -8.76 -12.54
N ALA A 133 7.82 -9.00 -13.72
CA ALA A 133 8.30 -10.03 -14.64
C ALA A 133 9.70 -9.76 -15.20
N MET A 134 10.12 -8.49 -15.27
CA MET A 134 11.46 -8.07 -15.72
C MET A 134 12.48 -7.96 -14.58
N SER A 135 12.04 -8.14 -13.33
CA SER A 135 12.86 -8.01 -12.13
C SER A 135 13.50 -9.34 -11.73
N ASP A 136 14.61 -9.28 -11.01
CA ASP A 136 15.24 -10.46 -10.42
C ASP A 136 14.72 -10.70 -9.00
N ILE A 137 14.48 -9.63 -8.25
CA ILE A 137 13.96 -9.67 -6.87
C ILE A 137 12.96 -8.52 -6.69
N ILE A 138 11.84 -8.80 -6.05
CA ILE A 138 10.93 -7.76 -5.56
C ILE A 138 11.30 -7.40 -4.11
N CYS A 139 11.10 -6.15 -3.72
CA CYS A 139 11.21 -5.71 -2.34
C CYS A 139 9.99 -4.85 -1.94
N THR A 140 9.88 -4.59 -0.64
CA THR A 140 8.95 -3.61 -0.06
C THR A 140 9.72 -2.63 0.81
N SER A 141 9.10 -1.54 1.24
CA SER A 141 9.74 -0.62 2.21
C SER A 141 10.14 -1.31 3.52
N SER A 142 9.48 -2.45 3.86
CA SER A 142 9.80 -3.24 5.06
C SER A 142 11.07 -4.05 4.95
N ASN A 143 11.48 -4.46 3.75
CA ASN A 143 12.56 -5.43 3.57
C ASN A 143 13.65 -5.00 2.57
N ALA A 144 13.53 -3.85 1.91
CA ALA A 144 14.46 -3.41 0.86
C ALA A 144 15.92 -3.38 1.35
N VAL A 145 16.17 -2.82 2.54
CA VAL A 145 17.50 -2.80 3.15
C VAL A 145 18.02 -4.23 3.38
N LYS A 146 17.21 -5.08 4.01
CA LYS A 146 17.56 -6.49 4.28
C LYS A 146 17.85 -7.27 3.00
N ILE A 147 17.09 -7.05 1.93
CA ILE A 147 17.28 -7.71 0.63
C ILE A 147 18.58 -7.25 0.00
N VAL A 148 18.84 -5.94 -0.08
CA VAL A 148 20.06 -5.40 -0.69
C VAL A 148 21.32 -5.85 0.06
N GLN A 149 21.27 -5.98 1.39
CA GLN A 149 22.37 -6.50 2.21
C GLN A 149 22.69 -7.97 1.95
N GLN A 150 21.73 -8.76 1.45
CA GLN A 150 21.94 -10.19 1.11
C GLN A 150 22.51 -10.38 -0.31
N ILE A 151 22.56 -9.33 -1.13
CA ILE A 151 23.14 -9.40 -2.49
C ILE A 151 24.66 -9.23 -2.39
N PRO A 152 25.48 -10.04 -3.10
CA PRO A 152 26.93 -9.92 -3.10
C PRO A 152 27.41 -8.48 -3.33
N ALA A 153 28.44 -8.06 -2.60
CA ALA A 153 28.89 -6.66 -2.57
C ALA A 153 29.39 -6.14 -3.94
N ASP A 154 29.91 -7.03 -4.77
CA ASP A 154 30.42 -6.75 -6.11
C ASP A 154 29.33 -6.80 -7.21
N GLN A 155 28.10 -7.25 -6.87
CA GLN A 155 27.00 -7.29 -7.83
C GLN A 155 26.39 -5.89 -7.97
N PRO A 156 26.46 -5.25 -9.16
CA PRO A 156 25.78 -3.99 -9.39
C PRO A 156 24.25 -4.18 -9.40
N ILE A 157 23.52 -3.15 -8.95
CA ILE A 157 22.06 -3.25 -8.75
C ILE A 157 21.37 -2.06 -9.42
N ILE A 158 20.30 -2.36 -10.18
CA ILE A 158 19.24 -1.41 -10.52
C ILE A 158 18.20 -1.44 -9.42
N PHE A 159 17.78 -0.27 -8.93
CA PHE A 159 16.66 -0.12 -8.01
C PHE A 159 15.55 0.73 -8.64
N ALA A 160 14.33 0.19 -8.71
CA ALA A 160 13.16 0.81 -9.32
C ALA A 160 11.89 0.53 -8.49
N PRO A 161 10.79 1.27 -8.69
CA PRO A 161 10.70 2.52 -9.41
C PRO A 161 10.98 3.76 -8.54
N ASP A 162 11.02 3.66 -7.18
CA ASP A 162 11.10 4.81 -6.27
C ASP A 162 12.53 5.24 -5.97
N ARG A 163 12.90 6.47 -6.41
CA ARG A 163 14.23 7.04 -6.19
C ARG A 163 14.50 7.38 -4.72
N ASN A 164 13.47 7.76 -3.98
CA ASN A 164 13.64 8.19 -2.57
C ASN A 164 13.88 6.97 -1.69
N LEU A 165 13.07 5.91 -1.83
CA LEU A 165 13.35 4.62 -1.19
C LEU A 165 14.73 4.08 -1.59
N GLY A 166 15.09 4.18 -2.88
CA GLY A 166 16.43 3.78 -3.34
C GLY A 166 17.56 4.53 -2.65
N ARG A 167 17.45 5.87 -2.52
CA ARG A 167 18.42 6.69 -1.76
C ARG A 167 18.48 6.30 -0.29
N TYR A 168 17.33 6.05 0.33
CA TYR A 168 17.28 5.55 1.70
C TYR A 168 18.02 4.21 1.84
N VAL A 169 17.79 3.27 0.93
CA VAL A 169 18.50 1.98 0.91
C VAL A 169 20.01 2.17 0.72
N MET A 170 20.45 3.06 -0.19
CA MET A 170 21.88 3.41 -0.36
C MET A 170 22.47 3.92 0.94
N ALA A 171 21.81 4.85 1.62
CA ALA A 171 22.26 5.42 2.90
C ALA A 171 22.35 4.36 4.02
N GLN A 172 21.41 3.41 4.07
CA GLN A 172 21.39 2.36 5.10
C GLN A 172 22.37 1.22 4.84
N THR A 173 22.72 0.96 3.57
CA THR A 173 23.56 -0.19 3.20
C THR A 173 24.99 0.19 2.80
N GLY A 174 25.22 1.46 2.50
CA GLY A 174 26.49 1.93 1.91
C GLY A 174 26.71 1.44 0.46
N ARG A 175 25.68 0.88 -0.20
CA ARG A 175 25.75 0.36 -1.57
C ARG A 175 25.40 1.46 -2.57
N ASP A 176 26.13 1.52 -3.66
CA ASP A 176 25.73 2.31 -4.82
C ASP A 176 24.70 1.54 -5.63
N LEU A 177 23.59 2.23 -5.98
CA LEU A 177 22.50 1.69 -6.77
C LEU A 177 22.25 2.58 -7.99
N VAL A 178 21.98 1.97 -9.13
CA VAL A 178 21.47 2.68 -10.31
C VAL A 178 19.96 2.85 -10.11
N LEU A 179 19.50 4.10 -9.92
CA LEU A 179 18.12 4.39 -9.57
C LEU A 179 17.28 4.75 -10.79
N TRP A 180 16.12 4.12 -10.93
CA TRP A 180 15.02 4.68 -11.71
C TRP A 180 14.52 5.95 -11.07
N GLN A 181 14.09 6.95 -11.87
CA GLN A 181 13.79 8.31 -11.36
C GLN A 181 12.29 8.53 -11.05
N GLY A 182 11.56 7.49 -10.66
CA GLY A 182 10.18 7.60 -10.21
C GLY A 182 10.04 8.04 -8.75
N SER A 183 8.83 8.47 -8.37
CA SER A 183 8.49 8.89 -7.02
C SER A 183 7.00 8.81 -6.76
N CYS A 184 6.62 8.69 -5.49
CA CYS A 184 5.22 8.67 -5.06
C CYS A 184 4.69 10.09 -4.90
N MET A 185 3.62 10.46 -5.64
CA MET A 185 3.04 11.80 -5.58
C MET A 185 2.61 12.19 -4.16
N VAL A 186 2.15 11.26 -3.34
CA VAL A 186 1.72 11.52 -1.96
C VAL A 186 2.92 11.90 -1.10
N HIS A 187 4.00 11.12 -1.16
CA HIS A 187 5.18 11.34 -0.31
C HIS A 187 6.03 12.53 -0.76
N GLU A 188 5.91 12.97 -2.01
CA GLU A 188 6.52 14.21 -2.50
C GLU A 188 5.77 15.49 -2.09
N THR A 189 4.52 15.38 -1.62
CA THR A 189 3.76 16.58 -1.22
C THR A 189 4.13 17.12 0.15
N PHE A 190 4.86 16.39 0.96
CA PHE A 190 5.24 16.87 2.29
C PHE A 190 6.25 18.01 2.22
N SER A 191 5.95 19.09 2.97
CA SER A 191 6.75 20.29 2.99
C SER A 191 7.66 20.30 4.22
N GLU A 192 8.99 20.31 3.99
CA GLU A 192 9.95 20.51 5.08
C GLU A 192 9.62 21.73 5.92
N LYS A 193 9.33 22.88 5.28
CA LYS A 193 8.99 24.13 5.99
C LYS A 193 7.77 23.96 6.90
N LYS A 194 6.71 23.31 6.43
CA LYS A 194 5.50 23.07 7.24
C LYS A 194 5.75 22.05 8.33
N LEU A 195 6.57 21.03 8.07
CA LEU A 195 6.97 20.04 9.06
C LEU A 195 7.71 20.72 10.23
N VAL A 196 8.69 21.60 9.94
CA VAL A 196 9.40 22.37 10.96
C VAL A 196 8.46 23.26 11.76
N GLN A 197 7.50 23.93 11.11
CA GLN A 197 6.47 24.70 11.82
C GLN A 197 5.64 23.81 12.75
N LEU A 198 5.26 22.63 12.30
CA LEU A 198 4.51 21.69 13.12
C LEU A 198 5.31 21.15 14.31
N GLN A 199 6.62 20.93 14.14
CA GLN A 199 7.52 20.58 15.25
C GLN A 199 7.65 21.71 16.29
N MET A 200 7.57 22.97 15.86
CA MET A 200 7.57 24.11 16.81
C MET A 200 6.25 24.21 17.58
N GLU A 201 5.13 23.84 16.96
CA GLU A 201 3.79 23.79 17.60
C GLU A 201 3.68 22.59 18.57
N TYR A 202 4.29 21.46 18.20
CA TYR A 202 4.29 20.22 19.00
C TYR A 202 5.71 19.79 19.38
N PRO A 203 6.40 20.54 20.27
CA PRO A 203 7.84 20.34 20.54
C PRO A 203 8.17 19.02 21.24
N HIS A 204 7.17 18.29 21.73
CA HIS A 204 7.34 16.97 22.36
C HIS A 204 6.98 15.81 21.43
N ALA A 205 6.50 16.11 20.23
CA ALA A 205 6.13 15.09 19.27
C ALA A 205 7.35 14.52 18.55
N GLU A 206 7.43 13.21 18.41
CA GLU A 206 8.39 12.55 17.54
C GLU A 206 7.86 12.50 16.11
N VAL A 207 8.73 12.77 15.14
CA VAL A 207 8.41 12.65 13.71
C VAL A 207 8.69 11.24 13.28
N VAL A 208 7.66 10.57 12.73
CA VAL A 208 7.77 9.24 12.13
C VAL A 208 7.44 9.33 10.64
N ALA A 209 8.32 8.82 9.77
CA ALA A 209 8.24 9.06 8.33
C ALA A 209 8.41 7.78 7.50
N HIS A 210 7.70 7.74 6.36
CA HIS A 210 7.90 6.68 5.37
C HIS A 210 9.12 6.98 4.48
N PRO A 211 9.93 5.97 4.10
CA PRO A 211 11.17 6.18 3.33
C PRO A 211 10.96 6.64 1.87
N GLU A 212 9.73 6.68 1.36
CA GLU A 212 9.39 7.32 0.08
C GLU A 212 9.39 8.85 0.15
N CYS A 213 9.45 9.44 1.36
CA CYS A 213 9.56 10.88 1.51
C CYS A 213 10.92 11.39 1.01
N GLU A 214 10.96 12.65 0.59
CA GLU A 214 12.22 13.30 0.19
C GLU A 214 13.21 13.41 1.36
N GLU A 215 14.50 13.37 1.06
CA GLU A 215 15.58 13.48 2.06
C GLU A 215 15.45 14.73 2.93
N SER A 216 15.00 15.85 2.35
CA SER A 216 14.73 17.10 3.07
C SER A 216 13.74 16.93 4.22
N VAL A 217 12.78 16.03 4.07
CA VAL A 217 11.78 15.68 5.08
C VAL A 217 12.32 14.61 6.03
N LEU A 218 12.97 13.57 5.49
CA LEU A 218 13.49 12.45 6.27
C LEU A 218 14.54 12.86 7.31
N ARG A 219 15.31 13.92 7.06
CA ARG A 219 16.31 14.42 8.01
C ARG A 219 15.72 14.90 9.34
N HIS A 220 14.43 15.21 9.38
CA HIS A 220 13.68 15.61 10.58
C HIS A 220 13.04 14.44 11.32
N ALA A 221 13.05 13.24 10.72
CA ALA A 221 12.41 12.08 11.29
C ALA A 221 13.23 11.49 12.46
N HIS A 222 12.53 11.14 13.55
CA HIS A 222 13.09 10.38 14.66
C HIS A 222 13.06 8.88 14.35
N PHE A 223 12.15 8.47 13.51
CA PHE A 223 12.05 7.10 13.03
C PHE A 223 11.62 7.08 11.56
N ILE A 224 12.30 6.26 10.74
CA ILE A 224 11.97 6.03 9.33
C ILE A 224 11.71 4.55 9.14
N GLY A 225 10.56 4.20 8.55
CA GLY A 225 10.23 2.81 8.31
C GLY A 225 8.97 2.63 7.47
N SER A 226 8.67 1.38 7.13
CA SER A 226 7.41 1.02 6.46
C SER A 226 6.21 1.33 7.35
N THR A 227 5.00 1.30 6.79
CA THR A 227 3.77 1.55 7.55
C THR A 227 3.62 0.62 8.76
N THR A 228 3.92 -0.66 8.61
CA THR A 228 3.96 -1.60 9.75
C THR A 228 5.03 -1.23 10.77
N ALA A 229 6.21 -0.83 10.32
CA ALA A 229 7.28 -0.41 11.23
C ALA A 229 6.94 0.88 11.98
N LEU A 230 6.26 1.84 11.32
CA LEU A 230 5.77 3.07 11.96
C LEU A 230 4.74 2.73 13.04
N LEU A 231 3.78 1.86 12.74
CA LEU A 231 2.76 1.43 13.71
C LEU A 231 3.39 0.75 14.93
N ASN A 232 4.32 -0.18 14.70
CA ASN A 232 5.05 -0.85 15.77
C ASN A 232 5.88 0.12 16.62
N TYR A 233 6.52 1.10 15.97
CA TYR A 233 7.30 2.11 16.67
C TYR A 233 6.43 2.95 17.61
N VAL A 234 5.32 3.48 17.13
CA VAL A 234 4.43 4.32 17.96
C VAL A 234 3.76 3.52 19.07
N GLN A 235 3.53 2.22 18.89
CA GLN A 235 3.03 1.34 19.94
C GLN A 235 4.03 1.16 21.08
N ASN A 236 5.29 0.91 20.76
CA ASN A 236 6.34 0.57 21.72
C ASN A 236 7.07 1.80 22.28
N SER A 237 6.93 2.97 21.68
CA SER A 237 7.56 4.21 22.17
C SER A 237 6.91 4.68 23.47
N HIS A 238 7.71 5.24 24.37
CA HIS A 238 7.22 5.92 25.57
C HIS A 238 6.65 7.32 25.31
N ARG A 239 6.81 7.83 24.09
CA ARG A 239 6.24 9.12 23.68
C ARG A 239 4.73 8.99 23.48
N THR A 240 4.06 10.11 23.68
CA THR A 240 2.58 10.21 23.59
C THR A 240 2.09 11.07 22.44
N GLN A 241 3.02 11.71 21.69
CA GLN A 241 2.68 12.57 20.56
C GLN A 241 3.57 12.24 19.38
N PHE A 242 2.97 12.10 18.19
CA PHE A 242 3.68 11.76 16.96
C PHE A 242 3.19 12.61 15.80
N ILE A 243 4.13 13.16 15.01
CA ILE A 243 3.86 13.74 13.70
C ILE A 243 4.07 12.64 12.69
N VAL A 244 3.01 12.27 11.97
CA VAL A 244 2.98 11.14 11.03
C VAL A 244 3.19 11.66 9.63
N VAL A 245 4.34 11.34 9.04
CA VAL A 245 4.76 11.78 7.69
C VAL A 245 4.63 10.62 6.72
N THR A 246 3.39 10.26 6.45
CA THR A 246 2.95 9.32 5.43
C THR A 246 1.46 9.55 5.16
N GLU A 247 0.85 8.76 4.31
CA GLU A 247 -0.59 8.83 4.02
C GLU A 247 -1.41 8.62 5.32
N PRO A 248 -2.37 9.52 5.64
CA PRO A 248 -2.98 9.58 6.97
C PRO A 248 -3.92 8.42 7.31
N GLY A 249 -4.34 7.57 6.38
CA GLY A 249 -5.20 6.41 6.65
C GLY A 249 -4.63 5.45 7.69
N ILE A 250 -3.30 5.39 7.86
CA ILE A 250 -2.65 4.58 8.90
C ILE A 250 -3.01 5.06 10.32
N ILE A 251 -3.36 6.34 10.49
CA ILE A 251 -3.68 6.93 11.79
C ILE A 251 -4.87 6.22 12.43
N HIS A 252 -5.84 5.75 11.64
CA HIS A 252 -6.96 4.95 12.15
C HIS A 252 -6.47 3.74 12.97
N GLN A 253 -5.49 2.98 12.45
CA GLN A 253 -4.93 1.84 13.19
C GLN A 253 -4.05 2.28 14.37
N MET A 254 -3.34 3.40 14.24
CA MET A 254 -2.55 3.95 15.36
C MET A 254 -3.46 4.34 16.52
N GLU A 255 -4.55 5.06 16.27
CA GLU A 255 -5.53 5.46 17.29
C GLU A 255 -6.26 4.26 17.89
N LYS A 256 -6.62 3.28 17.06
CA LYS A 256 -7.31 2.06 17.50
C LYS A 256 -6.44 1.23 18.46
N GLN A 257 -5.15 1.16 18.21
CA GLN A 257 -4.23 0.32 19.00
C GLN A 257 -3.63 1.04 20.21
N VAL A 258 -3.44 2.35 20.13
CA VAL A 258 -2.91 3.16 21.25
C VAL A 258 -3.72 4.47 21.42
N PRO A 259 -4.98 4.38 21.85
CA PRO A 259 -5.93 5.50 21.85
C PRO A 259 -5.58 6.64 22.82
N HIS A 260 -4.59 6.44 23.68
CA HIS A 260 -4.09 7.44 24.61
C HIS A 260 -2.97 8.34 24.03
N LYS A 261 -2.58 8.10 22.77
CA LYS A 261 -1.54 8.87 22.08
C LYS A 261 -2.16 9.82 21.05
N LEU A 262 -1.48 10.92 20.79
CA LEU A 262 -1.88 11.92 19.81
C LEU A 262 -1.10 11.71 18.50
N PHE A 263 -1.82 11.57 17.40
CA PHE A 263 -1.25 11.45 16.07
C PHE A 263 -1.63 12.66 15.24
N ILE A 264 -0.63 13.33 14.69
CA ILE A 264 -0.75 14.58 13.96
C ILE A 264 -0.31 14.31 12.52
N PRO A 265 -1.22 14.33 11.55
CA PRO A 265 -0.82 14.15 10.15
C PRO A 265 0.04 15.32 9.68
N ALA A 266 1.17 15.02 9.03
CA ALA A 266 2.00 16.06 8.46
C ALA A 266 1.26 16.78 7.33
N PRO A 267 1.35 18.13 7.28
CA PRO A 267 0.64 18.88 6.26
C PRO A 267 1.34 18.81 4.89
N PRO A 268 0.58 18.75 3.81
CA PRO A 268 1.12 18.85 2.46
C PRO A 268 1.59 20.28 2.13
N LEU A 269 2.31 20.43 1.02
CA LEU A 269 2.83 21.72 0.54
C LEU A 269 1.72 22.75 0.30
N ALA A 270 0.61 22.33 -0.27
CA ALA A 270 -0.58 23.16 -0.51
C ALA A 270 -1.65 22.95 0.58
N ASN A 271 -2.64 23.84 0.67
CA ASN A 271 -3.81 23.63 1.54
C ASN A 271 -4.81 22.71 0.80
N CYS A 272 -4.46 21.44 0.69
CA CYS A 272 -5.25 20.40 0.04
C CYS A 272 -5.13 19.10 0.87
N ALA A 273 -5.94 18.11 0.57
CA ALA A 273 -5.80 16.73 1.07
C ALA A 273 -4.82 15.92 0.19
N CYS A 274 -3.76 16.56 -0.33
CA CYS A 274 -2.84 15.93 -1.27
C CYS A 274 -1.94 14.87 -0.64
N ASN A 275 -1.89 14.80 0.67
CA ASN A 275 -1.26 13.72 1.44
C ASN A 275 -2.13 12.47 1.55
N GLU A 276 -3.39 12.52 1.13
CA GLU A 276 -4.23 11.34 0.94
C GLU A 276 -4.02 10.73 -0.44
N CYS A 277 -3.97 9.41 -0.53
CA CYS A 277 -3.80 8.72 -1.79
C CYS A 277 -5.12 8.68 -2.57
N PRO A 278 -5.25 9.42 -3.70
CA PRO A 278 -6.51 9.45 -4.44
C PRO A 278 -6.88 8.08 -5.03
N HIS A 279 -5.89 7.23 -5.28
CA HIS A 279 -6.12 5.87 -5.79
C HIS A 279 -6.69 4.94 -4.71
N MET A 280 -6.19 5.04 -3.48
CA MET A 280 -6.74 4.25 -2.35
C MET A 280 -8.18 4.65 -2.04
N ARG A 281 -8.53 5.95 -2.19
CA ARG A 281 -9.88 6.51 -1.96
C ARG A 281 -10.90 6.13 -3.04
N LEU A 282 -10.48 5.50 -4.15
CA LEU A 282 -11.41 4.95 -5.14
C LEU A 282 -12.16 3.72 -4.62
N ASN A 283 -11.58 2.98 -3.69
CA ASN A 283 -12.28 1.91 -2.99
C ASN A 283 -13.20 2.54 -1.94
N THR A 284 -14.46 2.17 -1.97
CA THR A 284 -15.46 2.52 -0.94
C THR A 284 -16.11 1.24 -0.41
N LEU A 285 -16.78 1.34 0.73
CA LEU A 285 -17.47 0.20 1.32
C LEU A 285 -18.54 -0.36 0.37
N GLU A 286 -19.25 0.53 -0.35
CA GLU A 286 -20.25 0.14 -1.36
C GLU A 286 -19.61 -0.62 -2.53
N LYS A 287 -18.46 -0.13 -3.05
CA LYS A 287 -17.75 -0.82 -4.14
C LYS A 287 -17.20 -2.17 -3.69
N LEU A 288 -16.72 -2.25 -2.45
CA LEU A 288 -16.29 -3.50 -1.84
C LEU A 288 -17.44 -4.52 -1.81
N TYR A 289 -18.62 -4.11 -1.29
CA TYR A 289 -19.82 -4.92 -1.30
C TYR A 289 -20.20 -5.35 -2.70
N GLN A 290 -20.27 -4.41 -3.67
CA GLN A 290 -20.64 -4.70 -5.05
C GLN A 290 -19.65 -5.67 -5.71
N ALA A 291 -18.37 -5.51 -5.47
CA ALA A 291 -17.34 -6.39 -6.00
C ALA A 291 -17.55 -7.85 -5.50
N MET A 292 -17.87 -8.03 -4.23
CA MET A 292 -18.17 -9.34 -3.65
C MET A 292 -19.49 -9.92 -4.19
N ALA A 293 -20.57 -9.13 -4.17
CA ALA A 293 -21.90 -9.57 -4.58
C ALA A 293 -21.94 -10.01 -6.06
N HIS A 294 -21.23 -9.31 -6.92
CA HIS A 294 -21.16 -9.60 -8.35
C HIS A 294 -19.94 -10.43 -8.77
N ARG A 295 -19.00 -10.70 -7.84
CA ARG A 295 -17.72 -11.38 -8.12
C ARG A 295 -16.92 -10.69 -9.24
N GLN A 296 -16.99 -9.38 -9.27
CA GLN A 296 -16.34 -8.51 -10.27
C GLN A 296 -16.04 -7.12 -9.67
N PRO A 297 -15.03 -6.39 -10.18
CA PRO A 297 -14.11 -6.82 -11.25
C PRO A 297 -13.01 -7.76 -10.75
N GLU A 298 -12.66 -8.75 -11.56
CA GLU A 298 -11.55 -9.67 -11.33
C GLU A 298 -10.24 -9.12 -11.90
N ILE A 299 -9.15 -9.36 -11.20
CA ILE A 299 -7.79 -9.15 -11.71
C ILE A 299 -7.41 -10.30 -12.65
N ILE A 300 -7.17 -9.95 -13.90
CA ILE A 300 -6.76 -10.89 -14.95
C ILE A 300 -5.37 -10.49 -15.44
N LEU A 301 -4.46 -11.45 -15.52
CA LEU A 301 -3.09 -11.25 -16.00
C LEU A 301 -2.80 -12.20 -17.18
N PRO A 302 -2.04 -11.74 -18.19
CA PRO A 302 -1.47 -12.65 -19.18
C PRO A 302 -0.60 -13.71 -18.49
N GLU A 303 -0.74 -14.97 -18.88
CA GLU A 303 -0.09 -16.09 -18.17
C GLU A 303 1.43 -16.04 -18.22
N ASP A 304 1.99 -15.58 -19.34
CA ASP A 304 3.43 -15.38 -19.50
C ASP A 304 3.99 -14.34 -18.51
N ILE A 305 3.29 -13.20 -18.35
CA ILE A 305 3.64 -12.15 -17.37
C ILE A 305 3.48 -12.68 -15.95
N ARG A 306 2.35 -13.34 -15.67
CA ARG A 306 2.09 -13.91 -14.35
C ARG A 306 3.17 -14.90 -13.93
N ALA A 307 3.50 -15.83 -14.83
CA ALA A 307 4.51 -16.87 -14.57
C ALA A 307 5.92 -16.27 -14.37
N ALA A 308 6.29 -15.28 -15.21
CA ALA A 308 7.59 -14.60 -15.08
C ALA A 308 7.71 -13.77 -13.79
N ALA A 309 6.62 -13.12 -13.34
CA ALA A 309 6.60 -12.30 -12.12
C ALA A 309 6.61 -13.12 -10.82
N LEU A 310 6.30 -14.42 -10.88
CA LEU A 310 6.17 -15.27 -9.68
C LEU A 310 7.53 -15.45 -8.96
N ALA A 311 8.60 -15.79 -9.69
CA ALA A 311 9.89 -16.08 -9.09
C ALA A 311 10.51 -14.88 -8.33
N PRO A 312 10.49 -13.63 -8.85
CA PRO A 312 10.94 -12.45 -8.11
C PRO A 312 10.18 -12.19 -6.81
N ILE A 313 8.85 -12.41 -6.81
CA ILE A 313 8.01 -12.27 -5.61
C ILE A 313 8.34 -13.39 -4.59
N GLN A 314 8.49 -14.63 -5.03
CA GLN A 314 8.87 -15.74 -4.16
C GLN A 314 10.25 -15.52 -3.53
N ARG A 315 11.22 -14.96 -4.27
CA ARG A 315 12.53 -14.56 -3.72
C ARG A 315 12.37 -13.53 -2.61
N MET A 316 11.55 -12.50 -2.85
CA MET A 316 11.23 -11.51 -1.81
C MET A 316 10.71 -12.18 -0.54
N LEU A 317 9.71 -13.05 -0.66
CA LEU A 317 9.11 -13.74 0.48
C LEU A 317 10.13 -14.63 1.22
N ALA A 318 11.00 -15.33 0.49
CA ALA A 318 12.05 -16.16 1.06
C ALA A 318 13.13 -15.34 1.79
N MET A 319 13.57 -14.22 1.20
CA MET A 319 14.60 -13.34 1.77
C MET A 319 14.09 -12.48 2.92
N SER A 320 12.78 -12.43 3.14
CA SER A 320 12.13 -11.67 4.22
C SER A 320 12.01 -12.45 5.55
N ARG A 321 12.20 -13.75 5.51
CA ARG A 321 12.10 -14.65 6.68
C ARG A 321 13.20 -14.45 7.72
#